data_80a694969e691c08502bae31a93b2732
#
_entry.id   80a694969e691c08502bae31a93b2732
#
_cell.length_a   1.000
_cell.length_b   1.000
_cell.length_c   1.000
_cell.angle_alpha   90.00
_cell.angle_beta   90.00
_cell.angle_gamma   90.00
#
_symmetry.space_group_name_H-M   'P 1'
#
loop_
_entity.id
_entity.type
_entity.pdbx_description
1 polymer ?
#
loop_
_entity_poly.entity_id
_entity_poly.type
_entity_poly.pdbx_seq_one_letter_code
_entity_poly.pdbx_strand_id
1 'polypeptide(L)'
;MYIPTHFAEPNTAKAAEIIKANPFAILMTASSTDVPPEITHLPLLIRETENGPCLIGHVARANPHWKMFDGKTSAVAIFSGPDAYVSPTWYDTPEMVPTWNYAAVHV
;
A
#
# COMPACT_ATOMS: atom_id res chain seq x y z
N MET A 1 8.89 -3.34 -1.16
CA MET A 1 8.40 -4.28 -0.12
C MET A 1 9.05 -5.64 -0.31
N TYR A 2 9.58 -6.22 0.76
CA TYR A 2 10.08 -7.59 0.72
C TYR A 2 8.93 -8.58 0.68
N ILE A 3 8.91 -9.46 -0.34
CA ILE A 3 7.85 -10.45 -0.52
C ILE A 3 8.50 -11.81 -0.80
N PRO A 4 8.48 -12.75 0.17
CA PRO A 4 8.86 -14.13 -0.14
C PRO A 4 8.00 -14.68 -1.26
N THR A 5 8.59 -15.48 -2.15
CA THR A 5 7.92 -15.95 -3.36
C THR A 5 6.57 -16.64 -3.09
N HIS A 6 6.50 -17.42 -2.01
CA HIS A 6 5.29 -18.16 -1.67
C HIS A 6 4.19 -17.27 -1.05
N PHE A 7 4.50 -16.00 -0.72
CA PHE A 7 3.52 -15.03 -0.23
C PHE A 7 3.14 -13.99 -1.30
N ALA A 8 3.83 -13.99 -2.43
CA ALA A 8 3.54 -13.04 -3.49
C ALA A 8 2.20 -13.41 -4.17
N GLU A 9 1.36 -12.39 -4.40
CA GLU A 9 0.13 -12.56 -5.16
C GLU A 9 0.31 -11.96 -6.55
N PRO A 10 0.45 -12.78 -7.60
CA PRO A 10 0.64 -12.28 -8.95
C PRO A 10 -0.65 -11.82 -9.62
N ASN A 11 -1.81 -12.07 -9.03
CA ASN A 11 -3.10 -11.73 -9.62
C ASN A 11 -3.45 -10.26 -9.36
N THR A 12 -3.36 -9.43 -10.39
CA THR A 12 -3.66 -8.00 -10.30
C THR A 12 -5.13 -7.72 -9.97
N ALA A 13 -6.05 -8.63 -10.29
CA ALA A 13 -7.46 -8.49 -9.92
C ALA A 13 -7.65 -8.59 -8.41
N LYS A 14 -6.88 -9.45 -7.73
CA LYS A 14 -6.92 -9.53 -6.26
C LYS A 14 -6.33 -8.28 -5.62
N ALA A 15 -5.26 -7.72 -6.18
CA ALA A 15 -4.72 -6.45 -5.72
C ALA A 15 -5.77 -5.35 -5.84
N ALA A 16 -6.48 -5.27 -6.96
CA ALA A 16 -7.55 -4.31 -7.15
C ALA A 16 -8.69 -4.49 -6.14
N GLU A 17 -9.04 -5.73 -5.79
CA GLU A 17 -10.04 -6.01 -4.76
C GLU A 17 -9.62 -5.47 -3.39
N ILE A 18 -8.35 -5.65 -3.01
CA ILE A 18 -7.82 -5.13 -1.74
C ILE A 18 -7.90 -3.61 -1.73
N ILE A 19 -7.51 -2.96 -2.82
CA ILE A 19 -7.56 -1.51 -2.97
C ILE A 19 -9.01 -1.00 -2.82
N LYS A 20 -9.94 -1.63 -3.51
CA LYS A 20 -11.36 -1.24 -3.46
C LYS A 20 -11.97 -1.43 -2.09
N ALA A 21 -11.60 -2.50 -1.40
CA ALA A 21 -12.10 -2.79 -0.06
C ALA A 21 -11.44 -1.94 1.03
N ASN A 22 -10.24 -1.41 0.78
CA ASN A 22 -9.44 -0.67 1.76
C ASN A 22 -8.89 0.62 1.12
N PRO A 23 -9.75 1.57 0.76
CA PRO A 23 -9.34 2.73 -0.02
C PRO A 23 -8.54 3.78 0.75
N PHE A 24 -8.53 3.74 2.08
CA PHE A 24 -7.78 4.70 2.88
C PHE A 24 -6.31 4.34 2.87
N ALA A 25 -5.55 5.00 2.02
CA ALA A 25 -4.18 4.68 1.68
C ALA A 25 -3.17 5.63 2.32
N ILE A 26 -1.91 5.22 2.28
CA ILE A 26 -0.77 6.05 2.62
C ILE A 26 -0.04 6.37 1.32
N LEU A 27 0.06 7.65 0.98
CA LEU A 27 0.81 8.11 -0.20
C LEU A 27 2.14 8.68 0.26
N MET A 28 3.23 8.16 -0.30
CA MET A 28 4.59 8.55 0.06
C MET A 28 5.36 9.01 -1.18
N THR A 29 5.99 10.18 -1.09
CA THR A 29 6.82 10.72 -2.17
C THR A 29 8.12 11.25 -1.58
N ALA A 30 9.25 10.79 -2.12
CA ALA A 30 10.57 11.22 -1.66
C ALA A 30 11.21 12.13 -2.71
N SER A 31 11.73 13.29 -2.27
CA SER A 31 12.44 14.22 -3.15
C SER A 31 13.95 14.01 -3.15
N SER A 32 14.51 13.52 -2.05
CA SER A 32 15.94 13.25 -1.90
C SER A 32 16.18 12.30 -0.73
N THR A 33 17.43 11.86 -0.57
CA THR A 33 17.84 11.02 0.57
C THR A 33 18.09 11.81 1.84
N ASP A 34 18.19 13.14 1.75
CA ASP A 34 18.55 14.01 2.88
C ASP A 34 17.32 14.54 3.63
N VAL A 35 16.14 14.38 3.07
CA VAL A 35 14.88 14.89 3.62
C VAL A 35 13.92 13.72 3.77
N PRO A 36 13.21 13.62 4.91
CA PRO A 36 12.17 12.59 5.05
C PRO A 36 11.13 12.71 3.93
N PRO A 37 10.57 11.58 3.47
CA PRO A 37 9.53 11.64 2.46
C PRO A 37 8.28 12.35 2.97
N GLU A 38 7.57 13.01 2.04
CA GLU A 38 6.22 13.50 2.33
C GLU A 38 5.27 12.31 2.39
N ILE A 39 4.42 12.29 3.40
CA ILE A 39 3.46 11.22 3.63
C ILE A 39 2.09 11.85 3.86
N THR A 40 1.10 11.36 3.11
CA THR A 40 -0.29 11.78 3.27
C THR A 40 -1.18 10.55 3.38
N HIS A 41 -2.09 10.55 4.35
CA HIS A 41 -3.13 9.55 4.49
C HIS A 41 -4.38 10.07 3.78
N LEU A 42 -4.87 9.34 2.79
CA LEU A 42 -6.01 9.80 1.99
C LEU A 42 -6.73 8.61 1.34
N PRO A 43 -8.04 8.74 1.08
CA PRO A 43 -8.71 7.77 0.22
C PRO A 43 -8.21 7.86 -1.21
N LEU A 44 -7.91 6.71 -1.81
CA LEU A 44 -7.57 6.58 -3.23
C LEU A 44 -8.50 5.57 -3.86
N LEU A 45 -9.09 5.94 -4.98
CA LEU A 45 -9.99 5.08 -5.74
C LEU A 45 -9.27 4.58 -6.99
N ILE A 46 -9.42 3.29 -7.28
CA ILE A 46 -8.87 2.72 -8.51
C ILE A 46 -9.89 2.89 -9.64
N ARG A 47 -9.41 3.35 -10.80
CA ARG A 47 -10.20 3.50 -12.02
C ARG A 47 -9.46 2.91 -13.20
N GLU A 48 -10.18 2.16 -14.04
CA GLU A 48 -9.62 1.71 -15.32
C GLU A 48 -9.65 2.84 -16.33
N THR A 49 -8.54 2.99 -17.07
CA THR A 49 -8.40 3.96 -18.16
C THR A 49 -7.88 3.26 -19.40
N GLU A 50 -7.88 3.96 -20.55
CA GLU A 50 -7.32 3.45 -21.79
C GLU A 50 -5.84 3.06 -21.64
N ASN A 51 -5.11 3.71 -20.74
CA ASN A 51 -3.71 3.45 -20.48
C ASN A 51 -3.47 2.53 -19.28
N GLY A 52 -4.51 1.82 -18.82
CA GLY A 52 -4.46 0.94 -17.68
C GLY A 52 -5.10 1.56 -16.42
N PRO A 53 -4.97 0.88 -15.28
CA PRO A 53 -5.54 1.39 -14.04
C PRO A 53 -4.83 2.64 -13.54
N CYS A 54 -5.58 3.55 -12.94
CA CYS A 54 -5.02 4.71 -12.24
C CYS A 54 -5.69 4.88 -10.88
N LEU A 55 -5.00 5.56 -9.98
CA LEU A 55 -5.51 5.90 -8.66
C LEU A 55 -5.93 7.36 -8.66
N ILE A 56 -7.10 7.62 -8.10
CA ILE A 56 -7.67 8.97 -8.05
C ILE A 56 -7.95 9.34 -6.61
N GLY A 57 -7.51 10.51 -6.22
CA GLY A 57 -7.75 11.07 -4.90
C GLY A 57 -7.53 12.58 -4.93
N HIS A 58 -7.63 13.19 -3.77
CA HIS A 58 -7.35 14.61 -3.63
C HIS A 58 -6.69 14.91 -2.30
N VAL A 59 -5.92 15.97 -2.26
CA VAL A 59 -5.29 16.47 -1.04
C VAL A 59 -5.75 17.90 -0.81
N ALA A 60 -5.73 18.32 0.45
CA ALA A 60 -6.03 19.71 0.78
C ALA A 60 -4.99 20.63 0.12
N ARG A 61 -5.44 21.79 -0.38
CA ARG A 61 -4.55 22.74 -1.01
C ARG A 61 -3.44 23.21 -0.07
N ALA A 62 -3.73 23.29 1.23
CA ALA A 62 -2.75 23.65 2.25
C ALA A 62 -1.70 22.56 2.52
N ASN A 63 -1.95 21.32 2.09
CA ASN A 63 -1.00 20.24 2.22
C ASN A 63 0.07 20.37 1.10
N PRO A 64 1.34 20.63 1.44
CA PRO A 64 2.36 20.88 0.43
C PRO A 64 2.72 19.67 -0.41
N HIS A 65 2.25 18.48 -0.08
CA HIS A 65 2.55 17.26 -0.80
C HIS A 65 2.22 17.36 -2.30
N TRP A 66 1.14 18.05 -2.67
CA TRP A 66 0.75 18.20 -4.08
C TRP A 66 1.81 18.89 -4.93
N LYS A 67 2.70 19.71 -4.32
CA LYS A 67 3.78 20.37 -5.05
C LYS A 67 4.80 19.39 -5.62
N MET A 68 4.80 18.17 -5.15
CA MET A 68 5.67 17.10 -5.64
C MET A 68 5.04 16.31 -6.80
N PHE A 69 3.80 16.61 -7.16
CA PHE A 69 3.08 15.93 -8.25
C PHE A 69 3.45 16.57 -9.58
N ASP A 70 4.66 16.34 -10.05
CA ASP A 70 5.26 17.00 -11.21
C ASP A 70 5.27 16.12 -12.47
N GLY A 71 4.70 14.93 -12.40
CA GLY A 71 4.71 13.97 -13.50
C GLY A 71 6.05 13.25 -13.70
N LYS A 72 7.04 13.51 -12.84
CA LYS A 72 8.39 12.91 -12.93
C LYS A 72 8.80 12.21 -11.67
N THR A 73 8.44 12.75 -10.50
CA THR A 73 8.78 12.18 -9.21
C THR A 73 7.88 10.99 -8.91
N SER A 74 8.48 9.85 -8.62
CA SER A 74 7.73 8.65 -8.27
C SER A 74 7.12 8.74 -6.88
N ALA A 75 5.95 8.17 -6.74
CA ALA A 75 5.27 8.04 -5.47
C ALA A 75 4.89 6.58 -5.23
N VAL A 76 4.71 6.21 -3.97
CA VAL A 76 4.21 4.88 -3.58
C VAL A 76 2.92 5.07 -2.83
N ALA A 77 1.88 4.35 -3.24
CA ALA A 77 0.63 4.26 -2.51
C ALA A 77 0.56 2.89 -1.81
N ILE A 78 0.27 2.90 -0.52
CA ILE A 78 0.22 1.71 0.31
C ILE A 78 -1.21 1.49 0.77
N PHE A 79 -1.76 0.32 0.47
CA PHE A 79 -3.08 -0.11 0.90
C PHE A 79 -2.92 -1.30 1.83
N SER A 80 -3.52 -1.23 3.01
CA SER A 80 -3.48 -2.31 3.99
C SER A 80 -4.82 -3.03 4.05
N GLY A 81 -4.79 -4.33 3.77
CA GLY A 81 -5.94 -5.19 3.93
C GLY A 81 -6.08 -5.72 5.36
N PRO A 82 -6.92 -6.73 5.56
CA PRO A 82 -7.09 -7.32 6.88
C PRO A 82 -5.79 -7.88 7.45
N ASP A 83 -5.65 -7.82 8.76
CA ASP A 83 -4.53 -8.41 9.47
C ASP A 83 -5.03 -9.16 10.72
N ALA A 84 -4.22 -10.12 11.19
CA ALA A 84 -4.52 -10.87 12.39
C ALA A 84 -3.24 -11.42 13.01
N TYR A 85 -3.13 -11.32 14.33
CA TYR A 85 -2.05 -11.95 15.08
C TYR A 85 -2.32 -13.44 15.22
N VAL A 86 -1.29 -14.25 15.00
CA VAL A 86 -1.34 -15.70 15.14
C VAL A 86 -0.36 -16.11 16.23
N SER A 87 -0.91 -16.63 17.36
CA SER A 87 -0.10 -17.09 18.48
C SER A 87 0.51 -18.46 18.17
N PRO A 88 1.78 -18.72 18.54
CA PRO A 88 2.37 -20.05 18.39
C PRO A 88 1.71 -21.11 19.25
N THR A 89 0.94 -20.73 20.29
CA THR A 89 0.20 -21.67 21.12
C THR A 89 -0.97 -22.33 20.39
N TRP A 90 -1.37 -21.79 19.23
CA TRP A 90 -2.44 -22.34 18.39
C TRP A 90 -1.95 -23.46 17.46
N TYR A 91 -0.64 -23.72 17.45
CA TYR A 91 -0.02 -24.76 16.62
C TYR A 91 0.42 -25.94 17.48
N ASP A 92 0.36 -27.14 16.91
CA ASP A 92 0.78 -28.37 17.58
C ASP A 92 2.31 -28.54 17.62
N THR A 93 3.05 -27.74 16.85
CA THR A 93 4.51 -27.83 16.78
C THR A 93 5.15 -26.79 17.69
N PRO A 94 6.07 -27.20 18.61
CA PRO A 94 6.68 -26.26 19.56
C PRO A 94 7.68 -25.29 18.96
N GLU A 95 8.03 -25.43 17.69
CA GLU A 95 9.02 -24.58 17.01
C GLU A 95 8.42 -23.37 16.29
N MET A 96 7.10 -23.19 16.35
CA MET A 96 6.42 -22.06 15.69
C MET A 96 6.64 -20.77 16.46
N VAL A 97 6.84 -19.68 15.71
CA VAL A 97 6.99 -18.34 16.28
C VAL A 97 5.68 -17.55 16.17
N PRO A 98 5.48 -16.52 17.03
CA PRO A 98 4.36 -15.59 16.83
C PRO A 98 4.46 -14.91 15.47
N THR A 99 3.33 -14.72 14.81
CA THR A 99 3.29 -14.05 13.52
C THR A 99 1.99 -13.27 13.34
N TRP A 100 1.97 -12.41 12.32
CA TRP A 100 0.77 -11.72 11.87
C TRP A 100 0.46 -12.16 10.45
N ASN A 101 -0.79 -12.53 10.22
CA ASN A 101 -1.30 -12.71 8.86
C ASN A 101 -1.81 -11.35 8.37
N TYR A 102 -1.42 -10.96 7.17
CA TYR A 102 -1.82 -9.67 6.62
C TYR A 102 -1.87 -9.70 5.10
N ALA A 103 -2.53 -8.71 4.55
CA ALA A 103 -2.52 -8.44 3.12
C ALA A 103 -2.21 -6.96 2.90
N ALA A 104 -1.34 -6.67 1.95
CA ALA A 104 -0.97 -5.30 1.62
C ALA A 104 -0.68 -5.19 0.13
N VAL A 105 -0.96 -4.00 -0.43
CA VAL A 105 -0.66 -3.68 -1.83
C VAL A 105 0.14 -2.38 -1.85
N HIS A 106 1.31 -2.40 -2.49
CA HIS A 106 2.10 -1.22 -2.79
C HIS A 106 2.01 -0.93 -4.29
N VAL A 107 1.65 0.27 -4.63
CA VAL A 107 1.48 0.71 -6.03
C VAL A 107 2.45 1.82 -6.35
#